data_cf76ecbd9b82d321a7a47547f9c0d779
#
_entry.id   cf76ecbd9b82d321a7a47547f9c0d779
#
_cell.length_a   1.000
_cell.length_b   1.000
_cell.length_c   1.000
_cell.angle_alpha   90.00
_cell.angle_beta   90.00
_cell.angle_gamma   90.00
#
_symmetry.space_group_name_H-M   'P 1'
#
loop_
_entity.id
_entity.type
_entity.pdbx_description
1 polymer ?
#
loop_
_entity_poly.entity_id
_entity_poly.type
_entity_poly.pdbx_seq_one_letter_code
_entity_poly.pdbx_strand_id
1 'polypeptide(L)'
;VYKRQENVRIALSEGKLGILPAVIGPYVYRRVGSANFRRLAMQASRVKAEEALRIGFIERIVENVEAFDNEINSIIAEVLTTGPSAATLAKELTLGFDRWNEDDPSLRQWTLDFTSRMRGSREGQEGLSSFLEKRPANWKPEE
;
A
#
# COMPACT_ATOMS: atom_id res chain seq x y z
N VAL A 1 -3.60 6.51 -0.85
CA VAL A 1 -4.42 7.64 -1.32
C VAL A 1 -5.13 8.25 -0.13
N TYR A 2 -4.78 9.47 0.17
CA TYR A 2 -5.41 10.25 1.24
C TYR A 2 -6.52 11.10 0.64
N LYS A 3 -7.71 11.05 1.20
CA LYS A 3 -8.76 11.99 0.84
C LYS A 3 -9.51 12.47 2.05
N ARG A 4 -9.70 13.76 2.08
CA ARG A 4 -10.42 14.55 3.05
C ARG A 4 -11.86 14.83 2.62
N GLN A 5 -12.67 15.02 3.60
CA GLN A 5 -13.97 15.70 3.75
C GLN A 5 -15.17 14.78 3.85
N GLU A 6 -16.08 15.15 4.76
CA GLU A 6 -17.43 14.60 4.89
C GLU A 6 -18.20 14.53 3.56
N ASN A 7 -17.79 15.35 2.58
CA ASN A 7 -18.42 15.46 1.27
C ASN A 7 -17.75 14.69 0.14
N VAL A 8 -16.65 13.97 0.41
CA VAL A 8 -15.99 13.16 -0.64
C VAL A 8 -16.90 12.02 -1.04
N ARG A 9 -17.08 11.87 -2.35
CA ARG A 9 -17.82 10.76 -2.96
C ARG A 9 -16.96 10.13 -4.04
N ILE A 10 -16.86 8.82 -4.00
CA ILE A 10 -16.15 8.01 -4.98
C ILE A 10 -17.17 7.14 -5.71
N ALA A 11 -17.05 7.00 -7.02
CA ALA A 11 -17.90 6.13 -7.81
C ALA A 11 -17.16 5.57 -9.02
N LEU A 12 -17.53 4.37 -9.43
CA LEU A 12 -17.29 3.87 -10.78
C LEU A 12 -18.56 4.15 -11.58
N SER A 13 -18.64 5.33 -12.19
CA SER A 13 -19.88 5.85 -12.76
C SER A 13 -20.15 5.38 -14.19
N GLU A 14 -19.23 4.66 -14.80
CA GLU A 14 -19.25 4.19 -16.20
C GLU A 14 -20.52 3.40 -16.52
N GLY A 15 -20.99 2.57 -15.59
CA GLY A 15 -22.22 1.80 -15.79
C GLY A 15 -23.46 2.64 -16.03
N LYS A 16 -23.51 3.89 -15.52
CA LYS A 16 -24.62 4.82 -15.79
C LYS A 16 -24.60 5.40 -17.19
N LEU A 17 -23.47 5.28 -17.87
CA LEU A 17 -23.28 5.69 -19.26
C LEU A 17 -23.38 4.52 -20.25
N GLY A 18 -23.70 3.31 -19.75
CA GLY A 18 -23.77 2.11 -20.57
C GLY A 18 -22.42 1.53 -20.96
N ILE A 19 -21.33 1.95 -20.28
CA ILE A 19 -19.97 1.46 -20.53
C ILE A 19 -19.39 0.82 -19.24
N LEU A 20 -18.21 0.22 -19.35
CA LEU A 20 -17.56 -0.47 -18.26
C LEU A 20 -16.29 0.26 -17.81
N PRO A 21 -15.95 0.23 -16.50
CA PRO A 21 -14.70 0.78 -15.97
C PRO A 21 -13.49 -0.10 -16.31
N ALA A 22 -13.32 -0.50 -17.58
CA ALA A 22 -12.35 -1.49 -17.99
C ALA A 22 -10.90 -0.99 -17.86
N VAL A 23 -10.66 0.29 -18.07
CA VAL A 23 -9.32 0.89 -18.00
C VAL A 23 -8.84 1.01 -16.56
N ILE A 24 -9.67 1.56 -15.67
CA ILE A 24 -9.35 1.70 -14.23
C ILE A 24 -9.59 0.41 -13.45
N GLY A 25 -10.39 -0.50 -14.02
CA GLY A 25 -10.87 -1.72 -13.38
C GLY A 25 -9.79 -2.56 -12.71
N PRO A 26 -8.71 -2.94 -13.39
CA PRO A 26 -7.66 -3.77 -12.80
C PRO A 26 -7.05 -3.18 -11.53
N TYR A 27 -6.86 -1.87 -11.49
CA TYR A 27 -6.27 -1.16 -10.34
C TYR A 27 -7.24 -1.13 -9.16
N VAL A 28 -8.51 -0.81 -9.43
CA VAL A 28 -9.54 -0.78 -8.37
C VAL A 28 -9.84 -2.19 -7.88
N TYR A 29 -9.93 -3.17 -8.78
CA TYR A 29 -10.16 -4.57 -8.43
C TYR A 29 -9.11 -5.10 -7.44
N ARG A 30 -7.83 -4.89 -7.73
CA ARG A 30 -6.73 -5.28 -6.84
C ARG A 30 -6.81 -4.58 -5.48
N ARG A 31 -7.28 -3.35 -5.46
CA ARG A 31 -7.36 -2.54 -4.25
C ARG A 31 -8.51 -2.93 -3.33
N VAL A 32 -9.70 -3.17 -3.87
CA VAL A 32 -10.93 -3.38 -3.09
C VAL A 32 -11.43 -4.82 -3.11
N GLY A 33 -10.82 -5.67 -3.89
CA GLY A 33 -11.20 -7.06 -4.09
C GLY A 33 -12.45 -7.26 -4.97
N SER A 34 -12.65 -8.50 -5.37
CA SER A 34 -13.68 -8.92 -6.33
C SER A 34 -15.10 -8.48 -5.96
N ALA A 35 -15.51 -8.73 -4.71
CA ALA A 35 -16.87 -8.46 -4.27
C ALA A 35 -17.19 -6.96 -4.28
N ASN A 36 -16.30 -6.13 -3.73
CA ASN A 36 -16.49 -4.68 -3.70
C ASN A 36 -16.41 -4.07 -5.10
N PHE A 37 -15.45 -4.51 -5.93
CA PHE A 37 -15.36 -4.03 -7.31
C PHE A 37 -16.64 -4.32 -8.09
N ARG A 38 -17.16 -5.57 -8.03
CA ARG A 38 -18.41 -5.96 -8.69
C ARG A 38 -19.57 -5.07 -8.24
N ARG A 39 -19.71 -4.86 -6.93
CA ARG A 39 -20.76 -4.01 -6.37
C ARG A 39 -20.65 -2.56 -6.89
N LEU A 40 -19.44 -1.97 -6.83
CA LEU A 40 -19.20 -0.60 -7.28
C LEU A 40 -19.48 -0.42 -8.77
N ALA A 41 -19.04 -1.36 -9.60
CA ALA A 41 -19.23 -1.29 -11.06
C ALA A 41 -20.70 -1.50 -11.47
N MET A 42 -21.39 -2.48 -10.86
CA MET A 42 -22.79 -2.77 -11.19
C MET A 42 -23.75 -1.70 -10.70
N GLN A 43 -23.56 -1.21 -9.48
CA GLN A 43 -24.46 -0.20 -8.91
C GLN A 43 -24.14 1.21 -9.39
N ALA A 44 -22.88 1.46 -9.78
CA ALA A 44 -22.37 2.77 -10.12
C ALA A 44 -22.79 3.86 -9.11
N SER A 45 -22.93 3.45 -7.85
CA SER A 45 -23.34 4.31 -6.73
C SER A 45 -22.12 5.06 -6.17
N ARG A 46 -22.42 6.22 -5.58
CA ARG A 46 -21.41 7.00 -4.86
C ARG A 46 -21.24 6.45 -3.46
N VAL A 47 -20.02 6.12 -3.08
CA VAL A 47 -19.66 5.74 -1.71
C VAL A 47 -19.03 6.91 -0.97
N LYS A 48 -19.32 7.03 0.32
CA LYS A 48 -18.75 8.03 1.21
C LYS A 48 -17.33 7.66 1.64
N ALA A 49 -16.63 8.59 2.26
CA ALA A 49 -15.25 8.39 2.72
C ALA A 49 -15.13 7.20 3.70
N GLU A 50 -16.06 7.08 4.65
CA GLU A 50 -16.05 6.00 5.65
C GLU A 50 -16.21 4.61 5.01
N GLU A 51 -17.07 4.52 4.01
CA GLU A 51 -17.22 3.27 3.25
C GLU A 51 -16.00 3.00 2.39
N ALA A 52 -15.43 4.00 1.77
CA ALA A 52 -14.20 3.88 0.98
C ALA A 52 -13.03 3.40 1.84
N LEU A 53 -12.93 3.87 3.09
CA LEU A 53 -11.97 3.38 4.07
C LEU A 53 -12.25 1.92 4.43
N ARG A 54 -13.50 1.58 4.76
CA ARG A 54 -13.90 0.23 5.15
C ARG A 54 -13.63 -0.83 4.09
N ILE A 55 -13.78 -0.48 2.81
CA ILE A 55 -13.51 -1.41 1.69
C ILE A 55 -12.05 -1.37 1.21
N GLY A 56 -11.18 -0.62 1.86
CA GLY A 56 -9.76 -0.48 1.51
C GLY A 56 -9.50 0.36 0.27
N PHE A 57 -10.46 1.13 -0.22
CA PHE A 57 -10.28 2.02 -1.36
C PHE A 57 -9.34 3.18 -1.02
N ILE A 58 -9.47 3.72 0.20
CA ILE A 58 -8.55 4.68 0.81
C ILE A 58 -8.01 4.12 2.12
N GLU A 59 -6.92 4.66 2.61
CA GLU A 59 -6.24 4.17 3.80
C GLU A 59 -6.56 4.99 5.05
N ARG A 60 -6.81 6.29 4.88
CA ARG A 60 -7.04 7.21 6.01
C ARG A 60 -8.01 8.32 5.63
N ILE A 61 -8.70 8.84 6.63
CA ILE A 61 -9.55 10.02 6.56
C ILE A 61 -8.98 11.04 7.53
N VAL A 62 -8.89 12.28 7.10
CA VAL A 62 -8.46 13.42 7.93
C VAL A 62 -9.57 14.46 8.02
N GLU A 63 -9.63 15.18 9.14
CA GLU A 63 -10.73 16.11 9.43
C GLU A 63 -10.64 17.41 8.63
N ASN A 64 -9.42 17.89 8.40
CA ASN A 64 -9.19 19.19 7.75
C ASN A 64 -7.87 19.22 6.95
N VAL A 65 -7.57 20.32 6.24
CA VAL A 65 -6.36 20.43 5.42
C VAL A 65 -5.10 20.44 6.26
N GLU A 66 -5.15 21.10 7.40
CA GLU A 66 -4.03 21.20 8.35
C GLU A 66 -3.67 19.81 8.91
N ALA A 67 -4.69 19.00 9.22
CA ALA A 67 -4.49 17.61 9.65
C ALA A 67 -3.91 16.73 8.54
N PHE A 68 -4.14 17.06 7.27
CA PHE A 68 -3.58 16.34 6.13
C PHE A 68 -2.06 16.43 6.08
N ASP A 69 -1.50 17.60 6.27
CA ASP A 69 -0.04 17.80 6.27
C ASP A 69 0.62 17.12 7.47
N ASN A 70 -0.01 17.17 8.63
CA ASN A 70 0.47 16.45 9.82
C ASN A 70 0.49 14.95 9.60
N GLU A 71 -0.56 14.40 8.99
CA GLU A 71 -0.65 12.98 8.67
C GLU A 71 0.41 12.53 7.65
N ILE A 72 0.66 13.34 6.62
CA ILE A 72 1.72 13.09 5.64
C ILE A 72 3.09 13.09 6.33
N ASN A 73 3.37 14.08 7.17
CA ASN A 73 4.63 14.18 7.89
C ASN A 73 4.85 12.99 8.83
N SER A 74 3.79 12.53 9.51
CA SER A 74 3.84 11.33 10.35
C SER A 74 4.23 10.09 9.55
N ILE A 75 3.64 9.89 8.37
CA ILE A 75 3.96 8.75 7.52
C ILE A 75 5.39 8.85 6.96
N ILE A 76 5.81 10.05 6.55
CA ILE A 76 7.18 10.28 6.10
C ILE A 76 8.16 9.93 7.22
N ALA A 77 7.89 10.38 8.45
CA ALA A 77 8.71 10.07 9.61
C ALA A 77 8.80 8.55 9.86
N GLU A 78 7.68 7.83 9.79
CA GLU A 78 7.69 6.36 9.89
C GLU A 78 8.52 5.71 8.78
N VAL A 79 8.33 6.10 7.53
CA VAL A 79 9.07 5.54 6.38
C VAL A 79 10.58 5.78 6.53
N LEU A 80 10.98 6.94 7.02
CA LEU A 80 12.39 7.28 7.24
C LEU A 80 13.06 6.44 8.35
N THR A 81 12.30 5.76 9.20
CA THR A 81 12.85 4.77 10.15
C THR A 81 13.14 3.41 9.50
N THR A 82 12.62 3.17 8.32
CA THR A 82 12.81 1.92 7.56
C THR A 82 14.07 2.00 6.72
N GLY A 83 14.80 0.89 6.58
CA GLY A 83 15.96 0.81 5.70
C GLY A 83 15.60 1.25 4.28
N PRO A 84 16.37 2.17 3.64
CA PRO A 84 16.02 2.76 2.34
C PRO A 84 15.81 1.72 1.23
N SER A 85 16.67 0.70 1.16
CA SER A 85 16.51 -0.39 0.20
C SER A 85 15.33 -1.27 0.54
N ALA A 86 15.10 -1.56 1.83
CA ALA A 86 13.95 -2.34 2.28
C ALA A 86 12.63 -1.65 1.93
N ALA A 87 12.51 -0.34 2.17
CA ALA A 87 11.34 0.46 1.82
C ALA A 87 11.06 0.44 0.30
N THR A 88 12.11 0.59 -0.51
CA THR A 88 12.02 0.57 -1.97
C THR A 88 11.61 -0.82 -2.49
N LEU A 89 12.26 -1.86 -1.99
CA LEU A 89 12.06 -3.23 -2.45
C LEU A 89 10.78 -3.88 -1.90
N ALA A 90 10.17 -3.33 -0.84
CA ALA A 90 8.85 -3.76 -0.37
C ALA A 90 7.78 -3.67 -1.46
N LYS A 91 7.87 -2.67 -2.34
CA LYS A 91 6.99 -2.55 -3.51
C LYS A 91 7.26 -3.65 -4.54
N GLU A 92 8.51 -3.97 -4.81
CA GLU A 92 8.90 -5.08 -5.70
C GLU A 92 8.40 -6.41 -5.15
N LEU A 93 8.57 -6.63 -3.84
CA LEU A 93 8.08 -7.82 -3.16
C LEU A 93 6.56 -7.99 -3.33
N THR A 94 5.79 -6.92 -3.12
CA THR A 94 4.33 -6.93 -3.29
C THR A 94 3.92 -7.25 -4.73
N LEU A 95 4.58 -6.62 -5.72
CA LEU A 95 4.33 -6.91 -7.14
C LEU A 95 4.76 -8.32 -7.53
N GLY A 96 5.75 -8.87 -6.84
CA GLY A 96 6.19 -10.24 -7.01
C GLY A 96 5.12 -11.26 -6.60
N PHE A 97 4.42 -11.02 -5.51
CA PHE A 97 3.32 -11.90 -5.06
C PHE A 97 2.18 -12.00 -6.06
N ASP A 98 1.97 -10.98 -6.88
CA ASP A 98 0.95 -10.98 -7.94
C ASP A 98 1.32 -11.86 -9.16
N ARG A 99 2.56 -12.36 -9.24
CA ARG A 99 3.05 -13.10 -10.42
C ARG A 99 2.73 -14.59 -10.38
N TRP A 100 2.60 -15.15 -9.19
CA TRP A 100 2.41 -16.59 -8.99
C TRP A 100 1.20 -16.88 -8.13
N ASN A 101 0.64 -18.06 -8.29
CA ASN A 101 -0.34 -18.58 -7.34
C ASN A 101 0.36 -18.92 -6.01
N GLU A 102 -0.38 -18.88 -4.91
CA GLU A 102 0.16 -19.09 -3.55
C GLU A 102 0.89 -20.45 -3.40
N ASP A 103 0.44 -21.47 -4.09
CA ASP A 103 1.01 -22.82 -4.05
C ASP A 103 2.14 -23.05 -5.07
N ASP A 104 2.52 -22.05 -5.86
CA ASP A 104 3.58 -22.20 -6.86
C ASP A 104 4.95 -22.33 -6.19
N PRO A 105 5.69 -23.44 -6.45
CA PRO A 105 7.03 -23.60 -5.90
C PRO A 105 8.00 -22.46 -6.27
N SER A 106 7.77 -21.82 -7.41
CA SER A 106 8.56 -20.68 -7.87
C SER A 106 8.41 -19.46 -6.95
N LEU A 107 7.22 -19.23 -6.39
CA LEU A 107 7.00 -18.17 -5.41
C LEU A 107 7.89 -18.42 -4.17
N ARG A 108 7.87 -19.64 -3.65
CA ARG A 108 8.68 -19.99 -2.47
C ARG A 108 10.18 -19.80 -2.75
N GLN A 109 10.67 -20.28 -3.90
CA GLN A 109 12.08 -20.12 -4.24
C GLN A 109 12.45 -18.64 -4.39
N TRP A 110 11.63 -17.86 -5.11
CA TRP A 110 11.86 -16.46 -5.32
C TRP A 110 11.89 -15.67 -3.99
N THR A 111 10.96 -15.95 -3.05
CA THR A 111 10.94 -15.29 -1.74
C THR A 111 12.15 -15.66 -0.88
N LEU A 112 12.63 -16.90 -0.94
CA LEU A 112 13.85 -17.32 -0.26
C LEU A 112 15.09 -16.59 -0.80
N ASP A 113 15.22 -16.49 -2.12
CA ASP A 113 16.33 -15.79 -2.77
C ASP A 113 16.28 -14.29 -2.47
N PHE A 114 15.08 -13.71 -2.50
CA PHE A 114 14.87 -12.30 -2.17
C PHE A 114 15.28 -12.00 -0.72
N THR A 115 14.83 -12.81 0.22
CA THR A 115 15.15 -12.68 1.64
C THR A 115 16.64 -12.86 1.89
N SER A 116 17.26 -13.88 1.30
CA SER A 116 18.70 -14.16 1.44
C SER A 116 19.54 -12.98 0.94
N ARG A 117 19.20 -12.44 -0.23
CA ARG A 117 19.86 -11.27 -0.81
C ARG A 117 19.76 -10.05 0.10
N MET A 118 18.55 -9.79 0.64
CA MET A 118 18.33 -8.65 1.55
C MET A 118 19.11 -8.81 2.85
N ARG A 119 19.08 -9.96 3.47
CA ARG A 119 19.84 -10.24 4.70
C ARG A 119 21.35 -10.12 4.49
N GLY A 120 21.85 -10.56 3.34
CA GLY A 120 23.27 -10.47 2.99
C GLY A 120 23.72 -9.07 2.55
N SER A 121 22.82 -8.12 2.34
CA SER A 121 23.17 -6.75 1.94
C SER A 121 23.80 -5.95 3.06
N ARG A 122 24.53 -4.86 2.72
CA ARG A 122 25.09 -3.94 3.73
C ARG A 122 24.00 -3.38 4.65
N GLU A 123 22.86 -2.99 4.09
CA GLU A 123 21.72 -2.47 4.84
C GLU A 123 21.13 -3.54 5.77
N GLY A 124 20.93 -4.77 5.27
CA GLY A 124 20.42 -5.87 6.07
C GLY A 124 21.36 -6.23 7.24
N GLN A 125 22.67 -6.23 7.00
CA GLN A 125 23.68 -6.49 8.05
C GLN A 125 23.72 -5.35 9.08
N GLU A 126 23.66 -4.10 8.65
CA GLU A 126 23.57 -2.95 9.55
C GLU A 126 22.29 -3.03 10.41
N GLY A 127 21.13 -3.30 9.81
CA GLY A 127 19.87 -3.43 10.53
C GLY A 127 19.91 -4.53 11.58
N LEU A 128 20.44 -5.70 11.25
CA LEU A 128 20.59 -6.81 12.18
C LEU A 128 21.56 -6.48 13.31
N SER A 129 22.73 -5.88 12.99
CA SER A 129 23.72 -5.50 14.00
C SER A 129 23.18 -4.42 14.94
N SER A 130 22.54 -3.38 14.40
CA SER A 130 21.95 -2.31 15.20
C SER A 130 20.89 -2.84 16.18
N PHE A 131 20.08 -3.80 15.73
CA PHE A 131 19.09 -4.45 16.58
C PHE A 131 19.72 -5.24 17.72
N LEU A 132 20.75 -6.05 17.44
CA LEU A 132 21.45 -6.84 18.44
C LEU A 132 22.20 -5.98 19.45
N GLU A 133 22.79 -4.90 18.96
CA GLU A 133 23.56 -3.93 19.78
C GLU A 133 22.67 -2.91 20.49
N LYS A 134 21.36 -2.93 20.25
CA LYS A 134 20.37 -1.99 20.80
C LYS A 134 20.70 -0.53 20.53
N ARG A 135 21.19 -0.22 19.35
CA ARG A 135 21.47 1.14 18.86
C ARG A 135 20.59 1.50 17.67
N PRO A 136 20.45 2.79 17.35
CA PRO A 136 19.84 3.20 16.09
C PRO A 136 20.63 2.65 14.88
N ALA A 137 19.92 2.27 13.83
CA ALA A 137 20.54 2.00 12.54
C ALA A 137 21.00 3.31 11.88
N ASN A 138 22.05 3.25 11.07
CA ASN A 138 22.72 4.42 10.51
C ASN A 138 21.90 5.25 9.52
N TRP A 139 20.73 4.76 9.10
CA TRP A 139 19.78 5.51 8.25
C TRP A 139 18.69 6.21 9.03
N LYS A 140 18.55 5.98 10.33
CA LYS A 140 17.56 6.69 11.14
C LYS A 140 17.97 8.14 11.29
N PRO A 141 17.02 9.09 11.17
CA PRO A 141 17.29 10.48 11.48
C PRO A 141 17.85 10.61 12.92
N GLU A 142 18.80 11.50 13.10
CA GLU A 142 19.23 11.91 14.43
C GLU A 142 18.04 12.62 15.12
N GLU A 143 17.83 12.30 16.41
CA GLU A 143 16.78 12.91 17.23
C GLU A 143 17.09 14.37 17.54
#